data_f57d6fd36299b8613ff3eb1b66cbcc4d
#
_entry.id   f57d6fd36299b8613ff3eb1b66cbcc4d
#
_cell.length_a   1.000
_cell.length_b   1.000
_cell.length_c   1.000
_cell.angle_alpha   90.00
_cell.angle_beta   90.00
_cell.angle_gamma   90.00
#
_symmetry.space_group_name_H-M   'P 1'
#
loop_
_entity.id
_entity.type
_entity.pdbx_description
1 polymer ?
#
loop_
_entity_poly.entity_id
_entity_poly.type
_entity_poly.pdbx_seq_one_letter_code
_entity_poly.pdbx_strand_id
1 'polypeptide(L)'
;MTLTASYEHCRRLNARHGRSFYLATLLLPAWKRGHVHALYGFTRHVDDIVDACGEDAADATGRAGALDEVTRRLTASLAGEAIEDPVLPAFVHTVRSFGIERADIDAFLRSMRTDLTVTRYAGYDDLLVYMEGSAAAIGLMMLPILETVPGAGRTAREPARELGRAFQLTNFLRDVAEDLARGRVYLPQEDLAKFGVTEDDLRGGGRDRALRELVAFEADRARDHYRRALDGVELLTPSSRPCIRAAYELYGGILDEIAASGHDVLTARARVPRHRRAAIFARHMLAASAAGRAERRRPAGVR
;
A
#
# COMPACT_ATOMS: atom_id res chain seq x y z
N MET A 1 19.55 18.17 4.89
CA MET A 1 19.81 17.28 3.73
C MET A 1 19.29 17.94 2.46
N THR A 2 19.96 17.75 1.27
CA THR A 2 19.47 18.28 -0.01
C THR A 2 18.24 17.51 -0.51
N LEU A 3 17.40 18.16 -1.30
CA LEU A 3 16.19 17.53 -1.88
C LEU A 3 16.56 16.29 -2.72
N THR A 4 17.63 16.34 -3.51
CA THR A 4 18.12 15.21 -4.31
C THR A 4 18.53 14.03 -3.43
N ALA A 5 19.22 14.29 -2.32
CA ALA A 5 19.62 13.24 -1.37
C ALA A 5 18.41 12.59 -0.69
N SER A 6 17.35 13.36 -0.39
CA SER A 6 16.09 12.86 0.16
C SER A 6 15.36 11.94 -0.84
N TYR A 7 15.25 12.32 -2.11
CA TYR A 7 14.68 11.45 -3.16
C TYR A 7 15.46 10.14 -3.32
N GLU A 8 16.79 10.21 -3.30
CA GLU A 8 17.63 9.01 -3.41
C GLU A 8 17.49 8.11 -2.17
N HIS A 9 17.35 8.69 -0.97
CA HIS A 9 17.05 7.94 0.24
C HIS A 9 15.72 7.18 0.11
N CYS A 10 14.64 7.85 -0.30
CA CYS A 10 13.33 7.24 -0.52
C CYS A 10 13.37 6.15 -1.60
N ARG A 11 14.14 6.34 -2.69
CA ARG A 11 14.34 5.33 -3.72
C ARG A 11 14.98 4.07 -3.15
N ARG A 12 16.01 4.22 -2.29
CA ARG A 12 16.68 3.07 -1.64
C ARG A 12 15.75 2.34 -0.68
N LEU A 13 14.94 3.06 0.09
CA LEU A 13 13.91 2.46 0.95
C LEU A 13 12.92 1.62 0.12
N ASN A 14 12.40 2.18 -0.96
CA ASN A 14 11.47 1.44 -1.83
C ASN A 14 12.16 0.24 -2.50
N ALA A 15 13.39 0.36 -2.97
CA ALA A 15 14.13 -0.76 -3.57
C ALA A 15 14.37 -1.90 -2.58
N ARG A 16 14.66 -1.57 -1.31
CA ARG A 16 14.94 -2.54 -0.24
C ARG A 16 13.68 -3.25 0.26
N HIS A 17 12.61 -2.52 0.51
CA HIS A 17 11.41 -3.00 1.19
C HIS A 17 10.22 -3.20 0.25
N GLY A 18 10.04 -2.36 -0.78
CA GLY A 18 8.88 -2.32 -1.65
C GLY A 18 8.83 -3.36 -2.76
N ARG A 19 9.88 -4.15 -2.95
CA ARG A 19 10.00 -5.26 -3.92
C ARG A 19 9.06 -5.19 -5.16
N SER A 20 7.80 -5.60 -5.02
CA SER A 20 6.80 -5.59 -6.11
C SER A 20 6.42 -4.16 -6.51
N PHE A 21 6.24 -3.26 -5.54
CA PHE A 21 5.97 -1.85 -5.80
C PHE A 21 7.13 -1.15 -6.50
N TYR A 22 8.37 -1.44 -6.09
CA TYR A 22 9.55 -0.91 -6.77
C TYR A 22 9.61 -1.33 -8.24
N LEU A 23 9.38 -2.62 -8.53
CA LEU A 23 9.33 -3.12 -9.92
C LEU A 23 8.25 -2.43 -10.72
N ALA A 24 7.03 -2.31 -10.19
CA ALA A 24 5.94 -1.62 -10.86
C ALA A 24 6.28 -0.13 -11.10
N THR A 25 6.91 0.55 -10.15
CA THR A 25 7.33 1.95 -10.27
C THR A 25 8.30 2.16 -11.45
N LEU A 26 9.14 1.19 -11.78
CA LEU A 26 10.06 1.28 -12.92
C LEU A 26 9.33 1.37 -14.28
N LEU A 27 8.05 1.03 -14.34
CA LEU A 27 7.20 1.14 -15.53
C LEU A 27 6.66 2.55 -15.74
N LEU A 28 6.75 3.43 -14.75
CA LEU A 28 6.36 4.83 -14.88
C LEU A 28 7.39 5.64 -15.68
N PRO A 29 6.98 6.79 -16.26
CA PRO A 29 7.91 7.78 -16.77
C PRO A 29 8.93 8.19 -15.69
N ALA A 30 10.18 8.45 -16.11
CA ALA A 30 11.28 8.69 -15.16
C ALA A 30 10.99 9.82 -14.16
N TRP A 31 10.30 10.88 -14.60
CA TRP A 31 9.97 12.03 -13.76
C TRP A 31 8.94 11.71 -12.66
N LYS A 32 8.05 10.72 -12.85
CA LYS A 32 7.09 10.27 -11.82
C LYS A 32 7.73 9.38 -10.75
N ARG A 33 8.77 8.62 -11.11
CA ARG A 33 9.34 7.58 -10.22
C ARG A 33 9.81 8.12 -8.89
N GLY A 34 10.50 9.27 -8.91
CA GLY A 34 10.99 9.93 -7.70
C GLY A 34 9.86 10.23 -6.72
N HIS A 35 8.74 10.72 -7.22
CA HIS A 35 7.58 11.08 -6.40
C HIS A 35 6.88 9.85 -5.80
N VAL A 36 6.78 8.75 -6.55
CA VAL A 36 6.30 7.47 -6.01
C VAL A 36 7.25 6.94 -4.93
N HIS A 37 8.56 7.06 -5.13
CA HIS A 37 9.53 6.68 -4.10
C HIS A 37 9.41 7.56 -2.85
N ALA A 38 9.15 8.87 -3.00
CA ALA A 38 8.95 9.79 -1.88
C ALA A 38 7.70 9.45 -1.06
N LEU A 39 6.57 9.15 -1.73
CA LEU A 39 5.36 8.69 -1.06
C LEU A 39 5.61 7.36 -0.32
N TYR A 40 6.21 6.37 -0.99
CA TYR A 40 6.58 5.10 -0.35
C TYR A 40 7.52 5.31 0.84
N GLY A 41 8.53 6.17 0.70
CA GLY A 41 9.48 6.49 1.76
C GLY A 41 8.79 7.06 2.99
N PHE A 42 7.82 7.97 2.79
CA PHE A 42 7.04 8.55 3.87
C PHE A 42 6.16 7.50 4.58
N THR A 43 5.37 6.74 3.82
CA THR A 43 4.50 5.73 4.43
C THR A 43 5.31 4.66 5.16
N ARG A 44 6.43 4.21 4.59
CA ARG A 44 7.33 3.24 5.22
C ARG A 44 8.02 3.80 6.47
N HIS A 45 8.42 5.07 6.47
CA HIS A 45 9.02 5.71 7.63
C HIS A 45 8.04 5.76 8.81
N VAL A 46 6.79 6.10 8.55
CA VAL A 46 5.73 6.11 9.59
C VAL A 46 5.42 4.70 10.08
N ASP A 47 5.32 3.74 9.15
CA ASP A 47 5.09 2.33 9.43
C ASP A 47 6.20 1.73 10.33
N ASP A 48 7.48 2.04 10.04
CA ASP A 48 8.62 1.61 10.85
C ASP A 48 8.55 2.14 12.30
N ILE A 49 7.97 3.32 12.54
CA ILE A 49 7.76 3.87 13.88
C ILE A 49 6.69 3.06 14.63
N VAL A 50 5.60 2.72 13.95
CA VAL A 50 4.51 1.94 14.54
C VAL A 50 4.91 0.49 14.81
N ASP A 51 5.73 -0.08 13.92
CA ASP A 51 6.20 -1.47 13.99
C ASP A 51 7.49 -1.65 14.81
N ALA A 52 8.12 -0.55 15.31
CA ALA A 52 9.27 -0.67 16.17
C ALA A 52 8.96 -1.53 17.40
N CYS A 53 9.59 -2.71 17.47
CA CYS A 53 9.33 -3.68 18.51
C CYS A 53 9.91 -3.23 19.86
N GLY A 54 9.05 -3.11 20.85
CA GLY A 54 9.38 -3.05 22.25
C GLY A 54 8.19 -3.63 23.01
N GLU A 55 8.46 -4.52 23.96
CA GLU A 55 7.42 -5.27 24.67
C GLU A 55 6.78 -4.49 25.84
N ASP A 56 7.25 -3.27 26.15
CA ASP A 56 6.80 -2.50 27.30
C ASP A 56 5.79 -1.40 26.97
N ALA A 57 4.85 -1.12 27.87
CA ALA A 57 3.91 0.00 27.77
C ALA A 57 4.61 1.38 27.63
N ALA A 58 5.81 1.53 28.18
CA ALA A 58 6.69 2.67 27.96
C ALA A 58 7.03 2.89 26.49
N ASP A 59 7.11 1.81 25.71
CA ASP A 59 7.41 1.80 24.29
C ASP A 59 6.23 2.26 23.44
N ALA A 60 4.98 1.95 23.81
CA ALA A 60 3.79 2.47 23.14
C ALA A 60 3.67 4.00 23.28
N THR A 61 4.00 4.54 24.46
CA THR A 61 4.05 5.99 24.68
C THR A 61 5.17 6.65 23.88
N GLY A 62 6.33 6.00 23.78
CA GLY A 62 7.45 6.43 22.94
C GLY A 62 7.09 6.45 21.45
N ARG A 63 6.42 5.40 20.95
CA ARG A 63 5.94 5.33 19.55
C ARG A 63 4.89 6.40 19.25
N ALA A 64 3.95 6.63 20.16
CA ALA A 64 2.96 7.71 20.01
C ALA A 64 3.66 9.08 19.93
N GLY A 65 4.62 9.35 20.81
CA GLY A 65 5.42 10.57 20.78
C GLY A 65 6.25 10.73 19.49
N ALA A 66 6.85 9.64 18.99
CA ALA A 66 7.56 9.65 17.71
C ALA A 66 6.64 9.94 16.52
N LEU A 67 5.43 9.38 16.52
CA LEU A 67 4.41 9.66 15.51
C LEU A 67 3.92 11.10 15.57
N ASP A 68 3.75 11.66 16.78
CA ASP A 68 3.41 13.08 16.99
C ASP A 68 4.52 13.99 16.47
N GLU A 69 5.77 13.64 16.70
CA GLU A 69 6.92 14.41 16.23
C GLU A 69 7.00 14.40 14.69
N VAL A 70 6.83 13.25 14.03
CA VAL A 70 6.76 13.19 12.55
C VAL A 70 5.61 14.04 12.03
N THR A 71 4.44 13.97 12.66
CA THR A 71 3.26 14.76 12.28
C THR A 71 3.51 16.27 12.43
N ARG A 72 4.14 16.68 13.52
CA ARG A 72 4.52 18.09 13.78
C ARG A 72 5.53 18.58 12.73
N ARG A 73 6.60 17.79 12.48
CA ARG A 73 7.64 18.12 11.48
C ARG A 73 7.08 18.19 10.08
N LEU A 74 6.20 17.27 9.69
CA LEU A 74 5.50 17.32 8.41
C LEU A 74 4.67 18.60 8.29
N THR A 75 3.92 18.95 9.33
CA THR A 75 3.07 20.16 9.33
C THR A 75 3.93 21.43 9.18
N ALA A 76 5.01 21.56 9.94
CA ALA A 76 5.96 22.65 9.86
C ALA A 76 6.61 22.75 8.46
N SER A 77 7.03 21.61 7.90
CA SER A 77 7.60 21.55 6.55
C SER A 77 6.59 21.93 5.46
N LEU A 78 5.32 21.51 5.61
CA LEU A 78 4.24 21.94 4.70
C LEU A 78 3.93 23.44 4.85
N ALA A 79 4.14 24.05 6.02
CA ALA A 79 4.04 25.49 6.22
C ALA A 79 5.24 26.28 5.66
N GLY A 80 6.31 25.62 5.25
CA GLY A 80 7.49 26.23 4.62
C GLY A 80 8.75 26.24 5.48
N GLU A 81 8.71 25.65 6.67
CA GLU A 81 9.89 25.53 7.51
C GLU A 81 10.90 24.53 6.91
N ALA A 82 12.18 24.87 6.96
CA ALA A 82 13.25 23.96 6.58
C ALA A 82 13.48 22.92 7.70
N ILE A 83 13.19 21.67 7.39
CA ILE A 83 13.34 20.55 8.35
C ILE A 83 14.46 19.62 7.86
N GLU A 84 15.40 19.32 8.72
CA GLU A 84 16.41 18.26 8.47
C GLU A 84 15.79 16.89 8.71
N ASP A 85 15.47 16.19 7.63
CA ASP A 85 14.88 14.87 7.63
C ASP A 85 15.28 14.11 6.36
N PRO A 86 15.48 12.79 6.42
CA PRO A 86 15.83 12.01 5.24
C PRO A 86 14.68 11.80 4.25
N VAL A 87 13.43 11.91 4.67
CA VAL A 87 12.24 11.56 3.91
C VAL A 87 11.35 12.78 3.62
N LEU A 88 11.12 13.63 4.63
CA LEU A 88 10.16 14.72 4.54
C LEU A 88 10.42 15.72 3.40
N PRO A 89 11.66 16.13 3.09
CA PRO A 89 11.88 17.08 1.97
C PRO A 89 11.36 16.56 0.62
N ALA A 90 11.60 15.28 0.29
CA ALA A 90 11.11 14.68 -0.95
C ALA A 90 9.58 14.49 -0.92
N PHE A 91 9.03 14.09 0.21
CA PHE A 91 7.58 13.91 0.36
C PHE A 91 6.83 15.24 0.27
N VAL A 92 7.25 16.27 1.01
CA VAL A 92 6.65 17.61 0.96
C VAL A 92 6.75 18.24 -0.42
N HIS A 93 7.90 18.10 -1.11
CA HIS A 93 8.02 18.52 -2.49
C HIS A 93 7.01 17.79 -3.40
N THR A 94 6.82 16.49 -3.19
CA THR A 94 5.83 15.70 -3.94
C THR A 94 4.41 16.17 -3.66
N VAL A 95 4.05 16.38 -2.38
CA VAL A 95 2.72 16.89 -1.98
C VAL A 95 2.40 18.20 -2.71
N ARG A 96 3.35 19.15 -2.72
CA ARG A 96 3.17 20.46 -3.37
C ARG A 96 3.13 20.35 -4.90
N SER A 97 3.98 19.49 -5.50
CA SER A 97 4.06 19.34 -6.95
C SER A 97 2.78 18.76 -7.56
N PHE A 98 2.10 17.89 -6.83
CA PHE A 98 0.91 17.16 -7.31
C PHE A 98 -0.39 17.57 -6.62
N GLY A 99 -0.34 18.46 -5.65
CA GLY A 99 -1.55 18.87 -4.91
C GLY A 99 -2.18 17.72 -4.13
N ILE A 100 -1.34 16.86 -3.50
CA ILE A 100 -1.86 15.75 -2.66
C ILE A 100 -2.66 16.37 -1.51
N GLU A 101 -3.89 15.88 -1.33
CA GLU A 101 -4.81 16.43 -0.34
C GLU A 101 -4.32 16.15 1.09
N ARG A 102 -4.31 17.18 1.92
CA ARG A 102 -3.93 17.06 3.33
C ARG A 102 -4.84 16.07 4.08
N ALA A 103 -6.11 16.02 3.72
CA ALA A 103 -7.08 15.10 4.33
C ALA A 103 -6.68 13.62 4.17
N ASP A 104 -6.11 13.23 3.00
CA ASP A 104 -5.67 11.87 2.75
C ASP A 104 -4.41 11.54 3.59
N ILE A 105 -3.48 12.49 3.74
CA ILE A 105 -2.31 12.36 4.61
C ILE A 105 -2.74 12.20 6.09
N ASP A 106 -3.66 13.04 6.54
CA ASP A 106 -4.17 12.99 7.91
C ASP A 106 -4.96 11.70 8.20
N ALA A 107 -5.69 11.18 7.19
CA ALA A 107 -6.36 9.88 7.31
C ALA A 107 -5.33 8.74 7.51
N PHE A 108 -4.24 8.74 6.74
CA PHE A 108 -3.16 7.78 6.91
C PHE A 108 -2.53 7.88 8.32
N LEU A 109 -2.16 9.07 8.78
CA LEU A 109 -1.55 9.27 10.10
C LEU A 109 -2.49 8.86 11.25
N ARG A 110 -3.81 9.12 11.13
CA ARG A 110 -4.80 8.64 12.11
C ARG A 110 -4.84 7.11 12.18
N SER A 111 -4.81 6.45 11.03
CA SER A 111 -4.81 4.98 10.98
C SER A 111 -3.55 4.38 11.62
N MET A 112 -2.39 4.99 11.37
CA MET A 112 -1.14 4.59 12.02
C MET A 112 -1.16 4.79 13.54
N ARG A 113 -1.87 5.81 14.01
CA ARG A 113 -2.11 6.00 15.45
C ARG A 113 -3.03 4.90 16.02
N THR A 114 -4.03 4.47 15.26
CA THR A 114 -4.91 3.36 15.64
C THR A 114 -4.13 2.05 15.84
N ASP A 115 -3.14 1.78 15.01
CA ASP A 115 -2.28 0.58 15.11
C ASP A 115 -1.44 0.51 16.39
N LEU A 116 -1.29 1.62 17.12
CA LEU A 116 -0.59 1.61 18.40
C LEU A 116 -1.40 0.93 19.52
N THR A 117 -2.72 0.84 19.37
CA THR A 117 -3.63 0.40 20.43
C THR A 117 -4.63 -0.67 20.00
N VAL A 118 -5.04 -0.66 18.73
CA VAL A 118 -6.04 -1.61 18.20
C VAL A 118 -5.32 -2.76 17.51
N THR A 119 -5.53 -3.96 18.05
CA THR A 119 -4.91 -5.19 17.54
C THR A 119 -5.93 -6.20 17.02
N ARG A 120 -7.23 -5.91 17.16
CA ARG A 120 -8.36 -6.76 16.76
C ARG A 120 -9.48 -5.89 16.21
N TYR A 121 -10.23 -6.41 15.26
CA TYR A 121 -11.40 -5.77 14.66
C TYR A 121 -12.63 -6.64 14.86
N ALA A 122 -13.70 -6.09 15.45
CA ALA A 122 -14.90 -6.86 15.78
C ALA A 122 -15.59 -7.38 14.52
N GLY A 123 -15.73 -6.53 13.50
CA GLY A 123 -16.31 -6.87 12.22
C GLY A 123 -15.52 -6.33 11.04
N TYR A 124 -15.96 -6.71 9.84
CA TYR A 124 -15.35 -6.23 8.61
C TYR A 124 -15.52 -4.72 8.42
N ASP A 125 -16.64 -4.15 8.86
CA ASP A 125 -16.88 -2.71 8.80
C ASP A 125 -15.86 -1.92 9.65
N ASP A 126 -15.48 -2.44 10.83
CA ASP A 126 -14.43 -1.83 11.65
C ASP A 126 -13.08 -1.89 10.97
N LEU A 127 -12.77 -3.03 10.31
CA LEU A 127 -11.56 -3.17 9.52
C LEU A 127 -11.55 -2.23 8.31
N LEU A 128 -12.70 -1.99 7.66
CA LEU A 128 -12.83 -1.01 6.57
C LEU A 128 -12.54 0.41 7.03
N VAL A 129 -13.01 0.80 8.22
CA VAL A 129 -12.70 2.11 8.82
C VAL A 129 -11.20 2.28 9.01
N TYR A 130 -10.51 1.26 9.51
CA TYR A 130 -9.06 1.26 9.62
C TYR A 130 -8.38 1.34 8.24
N MET A 131 -8.82 0.53 7.28
CA MET A 131 -8.25 0.49 5.92
C MET A 131 -8.51 1.78 5.13
N GLU A 132 -9.46 2.61 5.52
CA GLU A 132 -9.65 3.92 4.88
C GLU A 132 -8.39 4.79 5.00
N GLY A 133 -7.71 4.75 6.15
CA GLY A 133 -6.43 5.45 6.32
C GLY A 133 -5.22 4.62 5.93
N SER A 134 -5.11 3.38 6.39
CA SER A 134 -3.90 2.57 6.19
C SER A 134 -3.67 2.12 4.75
N ALA A 135 -4.71 2.18 3.90
CA ALA A 135 -4.67 1.67 2.53
C ALA A 135 -5.33 2.58 1.49
N ALA A 136 -6.61 2.91 1.67
CA ALA A 136 -7.35 3.71 0.70
C ALA A 136 -6.76 5.12 0.56
N ALA A 137 -6.37 5.76 1.65
CA ALA A 137 -5.69 7.06 1.65
C ALA A 137 -4.36 7.02 0.88
N ILE A 138 -3.60 5.91 0.94
CA ILE A 138 -2.38 5.73 0.15
C ILE A 138 -2.70 5.70 -1.36
N GLY A 139 -3.76 4.99 -1.75
CA GLY A 139 -4.27 4.99 -3.12
C GLY A 139 -4.65 6.40 -3.60
N LEU A 140 -5.30 7.19 -2.74
CA LEU A 140 -5.68 8.57 -3.02
C LEU A 140 -4.48 9.51 -3.12
N MET A 141 -3.47 9.37 -2.27
CA MET A 141 -2.21 10.13 -2.37
C MET A 141 -1.41 9.75 -3.62
N MET A 142 -1.51 8.49 -4.08
CA MET A 142 -0.86 8.03 -5.31
C MET A 142 -1.52 8.59 -6.57
N LEU A 143 -2.84 8.77 -6.57
CA LEU A 143 -3.63 9.12 -7.74
C LEU A 143 -3.16 10.41 -8.45
N PRO A 144 -2.89 11.53 -7.76
CA PRO A 144 -2.36 12.74 -8.40
C PRO A 144 -1.01 12.51 -9.09
N ILE A 145 -0.12 11.69 -8.51
CA ILE A 145 1.19 11.36 -9.10
C ILE A 145 1.02 10.55 -10.39
N LEU A 146 0.07 9.63 -10.40
CA LEU A 146 -0.24 8.82 -11.57
C LEU A 146 -0.91 9.63 -12.68
N GLU A 147 -1.62 10.70 -12.30
CA GLU A 147 -2.45 11.54 -13.15
C GLU A 147 -3.59 10.77 -13.82
N THR A 148 -4.69 11.48 -14.07
CA THR A 148 -5.86 10.92 -14.76
C THR A 148 -6.02 11.56 -16.14
N VAL A 149 -6.80 10.91 -16.99
CA VAL A 149 -7.28 11.56 -18.21
C VAL A 149 -8.15 12.76 -17.86
N PRO A 150 -8.26 13.79 -18.72
CA PRO A 150 -9.02 15.01 -18.43
C PRO A 150 -10.44 14.70 -17.95
N GLY A 151 -10.84 15.34 -16.84
CA GLY A 151 -12.17 15.18 -16.23
C GLY A 151 -12.38 13.94 -15.37
N ALA A 152 -11.46 12.97 -15.35
CA ALA A 152 -11.63 11.71 -14.64
C ALA A 152 -11.19 11.74 -13.16
N GLY A 153 -10.58 12.81 -12.68
CA GLY A 153 -9.96 12.86 -11.37
C GLY A 153 -10.90 12.47 -10.21
N ARG A 154 -12.14 12.97 -10.24
CA ARG A 154 -13.15 12.61 -9.22
C ARG A 154 -13.58 11.15 -9.32
N THR A 155 -13.86 10.67 -10.52
CA THR A 155 -14.33 9.30 -10.79
C THR A 155 -13.25 8.27 -10.46
N ALA A 156 -11.97 8.60 -10.61
CA ALA A 156 -10.85 7.71 -10.33
C ALA A 156 -10.57 7.51 -8.82
N ARG A 157 -11.15 8.35 -7.94
CA ARG A 157 -10.88 8.26 -6.49
C ARG A 157 -11.38 6.95 -5.88
N GLU A 158 -12.60 6.53 -6.20
CA GLU A 158 -13.15 5.29 -5.62
C GLU A 158 -12.40 4.05 -6.11
N PRO A 159 -12.11 3.84 -7.41
CA PRO A 159 -11.24 2.77 -7.84
C PRO A 159 -9.84 2.78 -7.20
N ALA A 160 -9.27 3.96 -6.92
CA ALA A 160 -7.99 4.07 -6.22
C ALA A 160 -8.09 3.59 -4.76
N ARG A 161 -9.18 3.90 -4.05
CA ARG A 161 -9.49 3.38 -2.71
C ARG A 161 -9.64 1.86 -2.74
N GLU A 162 -10.43 1.36 -3.70
CA GLU A 162 -10.67 -0.08 -3.87
C GLU A 162 -9.36 -0.85 -4.09
N LEU A 163 -8.45 -0.31 -4.91
CA LEU A 163 -7.15 -0.93 -5.12
C LEU A 163 -6.28 -0.92 -3.86
N GLY A 164 -6.30 0.18 -3.10
CA GLY A 164 -5.63 0.26 -1.81
C GLY A 164 -6.14 -0.81 -0.85
N ARG A 165 -7.47 -0.94 -0.69
CA ARG A 165 -8.12 -1.97 0.15
C ARG A 165 -7.75 -3.38 -0.31
N ALA A 166 -7.78 -3.65 -1.64
CA ALA A 166 -7.38 -4.94 -2.21
C ALA A 166 -5.94 -5.33 -1.85
N PHE A 167 -5.01 -4.37 -1.98
CA PHE A 167 -3.61 -4.59 -1.60
C PHE A 167 -3.45 -4.86 -0.11
N GLN A 168 -4.18 -4.15 0.73
CA GLN A 168 -4.09 -4.31 2.18
C GLN A 168 -4.66 -5.65 2.66
N LEU A 169 -5.85 -6.04 2.16
CA LEU A 169 -6.40 -7.37 2.43
C LEU A 169 -5.46 -8.49 1.97
N THR A 170 -4.81 -8.31 0.82
CA THR A 170 -3.79 -9.25 0.34
C THR A 170 -2.59 -9.32 1.30
N ASN A 171 -2.16 -8.17 1.86
CA ASN A 171 -1.10 -8.14 2.86
C ASN A 171 -1.51 -8.89 4.13
N PHE A 172 -2.70 -8.62 4.67
CA PHE A 172 -3.20 -9.31 5.87
C PHE A 172 -3.26 -10.83 5.68
N LEU A 173 -3.75 -11.31 4.54
CA LEU A 173 -3.78 -12.74 4.25
C LEU A 173 -2.40 -13.35 4.05
N ARG A 174 -1.47 -12.61 3.47
CA ARG A 174 -0.08 -13.06 3.27
C ARG A 174 0.69 -13.14 4.58
N ASP A 175 0.42 -12.24 5.49
CA ASP A 175 1.26 -11.97 6.66
C ASP A 175 0.62 -12.44 7.98
N VAL A 176 -0.46 -13.26 7.94
CA VAL A 176 -1.20 -13.76 9.12
C VAL A 176 -0.27 -14.27 10.23
N ALA A 177 0.71 -15.10 9.89
CA ALA A 177 1.64 -15.66 10.88
C ALA A 177 2.59 -14.58 11.46
N GLU A 178 3.04 -13.64 10.63
CA GLU A 178 3.93 -12.54 11.05
C GLU A 178 3.16 -11.55 11.95
N ASP A 179 1.91 -11.22 11.60
CA ASP A 179 1.05 -10.30 12.35
C ASP A 179 0.65 -10.92 13.70
N LEU A 180 0.32 -12.19 13.70
CA LEU A 180 0.01 -12.94 14.91
C LEU A 180 1.20 -12.98 15.88
N ALA A 181 2.43 -13.16 15.38
CA ALA A 181 3.64 -13.11 16.19
C ALA A 181 3.88 -11.73 16.83
N ARG A 182 3.33 -10.65 16.21
CA ARG A 182 3.32 -9.28 16.74
C ARG A 182 2.10 -8.98 17.61
N GLY A 183 1.28 -9.98 17.93
CA GLY A 183 0.06 -9.83 18.71
C GLY A 183 -1.10 -9.17 17.95
N ARG A 184 -1.06 -9.08 16.62
CA ARG A 184 -2.10 -8.47 15.78
C ARG A 184 -2.90 -9.53 15.02
N VAL A 185 -4.23 -9.36 14.92
CA VAL A 185 -5.12 -10.19 14.11
C VAL A 185 -6.03 -9.29 13.29
N TYR A 186 -5.78 -9.23 11.98
CA TYR A 186 -6.56 -8.42 11.03
C TYR A 186 -7.74 -9.19 10.41
N LEU A 187 -7.85 -10.49 10.66
CA LEU A 187 -9.06 -11.25 10.32
C LEU A 187 -10.19 -10.80 11.26
N PRO A 188 -11.36 -10.36 10.74
CA PRO A 188 -12.47 -9.91 11.57
C PRO A 188 -12.94 -10.99 12.55
N GLN A 189 -13.18 -10.61 13.80
CA GLN A 189 -13.61 -11.55 14.84
C GLN A 189 -14.97 -12.20 14.49
N GLU A 190 -15.87 -11.46 13.84
CA GLU A 190 -17.14 -12.02 13.34
C GLU A 190 -16.93 -13.12 12.30
N ASP A 191 -15.92 -12.99 11.40
CA ASP A 191 -15.62 -14.02 10.40
C ASP A 191 -14.92 -15.21 11.04
N LEU A 192 -14.02 -15.01 11.99
CA LEU A 192 -13.47 -16.09 12.81
C LEU A 192 -14.61 -16.90 13.46
N ALA A 193 -15.53 -16.22 14.13
CA ALA A 193 -16.69 -16.87 14.78
C ALA A 193 -17.60 -17.59 13.77
N LYS A 194 -17.88 -16.98 12.61
CA LYS A 194 -18.70 -17.55 11.53
C LYS A 194 -18.15 -18.88 11.02
N PHE A 195 -16.83 -19.03 10.94
CA PHE A 195 -16.16 -20.26 10.50
C PHE A 195 -15.78 -21.19 11.65
N GLY A 196 -16.07 -20.79 12.90
CA GLY A 196 -15.72 -21.58 14.08
C GLY A 196 -14.20 -21.66 14.33
N VAL A 197 -13.45 -20.66 13.89
CA VAL A 197 -12.00 -20.55 14.08
C VAL A 197 -11.71 -19.66 15.29
N THR A 198 -10.78 -20.06 16.13
CA THR A 198 -10.31 -19.29 17.29
C THR A 198 -8.92 -18.71 17.03
N GLU A 199 -8.49 -17.76 17.86
CA GLU A 199 -7.10 -17.29 17.80
C GLU A 199 -6.09 -18.38 18.19
N ASP A 200 -6.47 -19.33 18.99
CA ASP A 200 -5.63 -20.48 19.35
C ASP A 200 -5.43 -21.42 18.14
N ASP A 201 -6.45 -21.58 17.29
CA ASP A 201 -6.30 -22.31 16.02
C ASP A 201 -5.30 -21.62 15.10
N LEU A 202 -5.28 -20.26 15.07
CA LEU A 202 -4.27 -19.50 14.32
C LEU A 202 -2.85 -19.76 14.86
N ARG A 203 -2.67 -19.98 16.18
CA ARG A 203 -1.37 -20.28 16.80
C ARG A 203 -0.96 -21.74 16.65
N GLY A 204 -1.92 -22.63 16.47
CA GLY A 204 -1.72 -24.09 16.50
C GLY A 204 -1.17 -24.72 15.22
N GLY A 205 -0.86 -23.95 14.16
CA GLY A 205 -0.29 -24.47 12.92
C GLY A 205 -1.31 -24.91 11.87
N GLY A 206 -2.54 -24.47 11.96
CA GLY A 206 -3.55 -24.19 10.93
C GLY A 206 -3.71 -25.15 9.76
N ARG A 207 -3.78 -26.47 10.02
CA ARG A 207 -4.24 -27.43 9.01
C ARG A 207 -5.75 -27.62 9.04
N ASP A 208 -6.44 -26.82 9.83
CA ASP A 208 -7.87 -26.95 10.00
C ASP A 208 -8.61 -26.53 8.71
N ARG A 209 -9.56 -27.35 8.33
CA ARG A 209 -10.42 -27.09 7.17
C ARG A 209 -11.19 -25.75 7.33
N ALA A 210 -11.67 -25.46 8.54
CA ALA A 210 -12.41 -24.25 8.84
C ALA A 210 -11.54 -22.99 8.61
N LEU A 211 -10.27 -23.01 9.02
CA LEU A 211 -9.34 -21.91 8.76
C LEU A 211 -9.10 -21.71 7.25
N ARG A 212 -8.94 -22.77 6.49
CA ARG A 212 -8.77 -22.69 5.02
C ARG A 212 -10.01 -22.14 4.33
N GLU A 213 -11.19 -22.51 4.80
CA GLU A 213 -12.46 -21.97 4.31
C GLU A 213 -12.61 -20.48 4.65
N LEU A 214 -12.20 -20.05 5.84
CA LEU A 214 -12.12 -18.64 6.23
C LEU A 214 -11.16 -17.86 5.34
N VAL A 215 -9.93 -18.35 5.13
CA VAL A 215 -8.93 -17.70 4.27
C VAL A 215 -9.42 -17.60 2.83
N ALA A 216 -10.10 -18.62 2.32
CA ALA A 216 -10.72 -18.59 0.98
C ALA A 216 -11.80 -17.50 0.89
N PHE A 217 -12.65 -17.38 1.90
CA PHE A 217 -13.69 -16.34 1.99
C PHE A 217 -13.07 -14.93 1.99
N GLU A 218 -12.03 -14.71 2.79
CA GLU A 218 -11.33 -13.42 2.83
C GLU A 218 -10.57 -13.12 1.53
N ALA A 219 -10.01 -14.15 0.88
CA ALA A 219 -9.36 -13.99 -0.42
C ALA A 219 -10.38 -13.58 -1.50
N ASP A 220 -11.60 -14.11 -1.46
CA ASP A 220 -12.66 -13.70 -2.38
C ASP A 220 -13.13 -12.27 -2.10
N ARG A 221 -13.22 -11.86 -0.83
CA ARG A 221 -13.46 -10.46 -0.43
C ARG A 221 -12.38 -9.52 -1.01
N ALA A 222 -11.11 -9.88 -0.91
CA ALA A 222 -10.02 -9.12 -1.51
C ALA A 222 -10.17 -9.03 -3.05
N ARG A 223 -10.51 -10.15 -3.72
CA ARG A 223 -10.74 -10.19 -5.17
C ARG A 223 -11.91 -9.30 -5.60
N ASP A 224 -12.94 -9.12 -4.77
CA ASP A 224 -14.04 -8.19 -5.04
C ASP A 224 -13.56 -6.75 -5.12
N HIS A 225 -12.68 -6.33 -4.20
CA HIS A 225 -12.02 -5.03 -4.26
C HIS A 225 -11.15 -4.87 -5.52
N TYR A 226 -10.38 -5.89 -5.90
CA TYR A 226 -9.63 -5.88 -7.15
C TYR A 226 -10.53 -5.69 -8.38
N ARG A 227 -11.68 -6.39 -8.44
CA ARG A 227 -12.62 -6.24 -9.55
C ARG A 227 -13.18 -4.82 -9.65
N ARG A 228 -13.59 -4.23 -8.51
CA ARG A 228 -14.09 -2.85 -8.47
C ARG A 228 -13.03 -1.80 -8.82
N ALA A 229 -11.77 -2.10 -8.54
CA ALA A 229 -10.66 -1.21 -8.88
C ALA A 229 -10.27 -1.21 -10.37
N LEU A 230 -10.59 -2.29 -11.10
CA LEU A 230 -10.03 -2.54 -12.43
C LEU A 230 -10.41 -1.45 -13.45
N ASP A 231 -11.67 -1.00 -13.44
CA ASP A 231 -12.16 0.04 -14.35
C ASP A 231 -11.44 1.37 -14.15
N GLY A 232 -10.93 1.63 -12.94
CA GLY A 232 -10.16 2.83 -12.62
C GLY A 232 -8.83 2.94 -13.36
N VAL A 233 -8.26 1.82 -13.83
CA VAL A 233 -6.99 1.83 -14.56
C VAL A 233 -7.12 2.61 -15.87
N GLU A 234 -8.26 2.53 -16.55
CA GLU A 234 -8.50 3.26 -17.80
C GLU A 234 -8.72 4.77 -17.59
N LEU A 235 -8.99 5.19 -16.36
CA LEU A 235 -9.09 6.59 -15.97
C LEU A 235 -7.72 7.25 -15.75
N LEU A 236 -6.65 6.47 -15.65
CA LEU A 236 -5.29 6.98 -15.53
C LEU A 236 -4.72 7.42 -16.88
N THR A 237 -3.71 8.28 -16.85
CA THR A 237 -2.94 8.61 -18.08
C THR A 237 -2.33 7.34 -18.68
N PRO A 238 -2.27 7.22 -20.02
CA PRO A 238 -1.74 6.01 -20.68
C PRO A 238 -0.35 5.59 -20.20
N SER A 239 0.50 6.54 -19.83
CA SER A 239 1.86 6.27 -19.32
C SER A 239 1.89 5.70 -17.89
N SER A 240 0.81 5.84 -17.11
CA SER A 240 0.71 5.31 -15.76
C SER A 240 0.03 3.93 -15.69
N ARG A 241 -0.80 3.58 -16.66
CA ARG A 241 -1.56 2.32 -16.69
C ARG A 241 -0.68 1.07 -16.55
N PRO A 242 0.48 0.94 -17.27
CA PRO A 242 1.32 -0.25 -17.15
C PRO A 242 1.84 -0.50 -15.73
N CYS A 243 2.14 0.56 -14.98
CA CYS A 243 2.56 0.47 -13.59
C CYS A 243 1.45 -0.14 -12.72
N ILE A 244 0.23 0.38 -12.82
CA ILE A 244 -0.89 -0.07 -12.00
C ILE A 244 -1.35 -1.48 -12.39
N ARG A 245 -1.39 -1.80 -13.69
CA ARG A 245 -1.68 -3.18 -14.15
C ARG A 245 -0.65 -4.18 -13.64
N ALA A 246 0.64 -3.83 -13.68
CA ALA A 246 1.69 -4.68 -13.14
C ALA A 246 1.55 -4.85 -11.60
N ALA A 247 1.28 -3.78 -10.86
CA ALA A 247 1.03 -3.85 -9.42
C ALA A 247 -0.19 -4.72 -9.10
N TYR A 248 -1.30 -4.53 -9.82
CA TYR A 248 -2.52 -5.34 -9.73
C TYR A 248 -2.23 -6.83 -9.89
N GLU A 249 -1.52 -7.22 -10.95
CA GLU A 249 -1.21 -8.61 -11.26
C GLU A 249 -0.18 -9.21 -10.27
N LEU A 250 0.81 -8.43 -9.84
CA LEU A 250 1.82 -8.88 -8.89
C LEU A 250 1.21 -9.12 -7.50
N TYR A 251 0.29 -8.26 -7.07
CA TYR A 251 -0.36 -8.39 -5.77
C TYR A 251 -1.52 -9.40 -5.81
N GLY A 252 -2.38 -9.34 -6.81
CA GLY A 252 -3.44 -10.34 -7.01
C GLY A 252 -2.87 -11.76 -7.15
N GLY A 253 -1.68 -11.89 -7.77
CA GLY A 253 -0.95 -13.14 -7.85
C GLY A 253 -0.55 -13.74 -6.50
N ILE A 254 -0.46 -12.94 -5.42
CA ILE A 254 -0.25 -13.47 -4.07
C ILE A 254 -1.47 -14.29 -3.62
N LEU A 255 -2.69 -13.80 -3.91
CA LEU A 255 -3.91 -14.55 -3.61
C LEU A 255 -4.00 -15.87 -4.39
N ASP A 256 -3.46 -15.89 -5.64
CA ASP A 256 -3.38 -17.13 -6.42
C ASP A 256 -2.41 -18.13 -5.77
N GLU A 257 -1.26 -17.67 -5.25
CA GLU A 257 -0.30 -18.53 -4.55
C GLU A 257 -0.88 -19.04 -3.20
N ILE A 258 -1.66 -18.21 -2.48
CA ILE A 258 -2.41 -18.63 -1.29
C ILE A 258 -3.40 -19.73 -1.65
N ALA A 259 -4.18 -19.56 -2.72
CA ALA A 259 -5.12 -20.56 -3.19
C ALA A 259 -4.41 -21.87 -3.63
N ALA A 260 -3.29 -21.75 -4.35
CA ALA A 260 -2.47 -22.89 -4.80
C ALA A 260 -1.88 -23.69 -3.63
N SER A 261 -1.60 -23.04 -2.48
CA SER A 261 -1.17 -23.71 -1.25
C SER A 261 -2.33 -24.40 -0.47
N GLY A 262 -3.55 -24.36 -1.03
CA GLY A 262 -4.76 -24.79 -0.34
C GLY A 262 -5.16 -23.86 0.80
N HIS A 263 -4.90 -22.57 0.66
CA HIS A 263 -5.18 -21.50 1.64
C HIS A 263 -4.41 -21.66 2.96
N ASP A 264 -3.24 -22.28 2.92
CA ASP A 264 -2.34 -22.37 4.07
C ASP A 264 -1.52 -21.08 4.17
N VAL A 265 -1.87 -20.22 5.11
CA VAL A 265 -1.22 -18.92 5.36
C VAL A 265 -0.32 -18.93 6.60
N LEU A 266 -0.32 -20.03 7.36
CA LEU A 266 0.46 -20.13 8.59
C LEU A 266 1.81 -20.82 8.39
N THR A 267 1.89 -21.81 7.48
CA THR A 267 3.12 -22.61 7.31
C THR A 267 4.18 -21.85 6.49
N ALA A 268 3.77 -21.10 5.47
CA ALA A 268 4.69 -20.37 4.61
C ALA A 268 4.08 -19.08 4.04
N ARG A 269 4.87 -18.04 4.04
CA ARG A 269 4.50 -16.74 3.43
C ARG A 269 4.39 -16.85 1.91
N ALA A 270 3.18 -16.67 1.35
CA ALA A 270 2.93 -16.73 -0.07
C ALA A 270 3.72 -15.66 -0.86
N ARG A 271 4.31 -16.06 -1.98
CA ARG A 271 5.11 -15.16 -2.83
C ARG A 271 4.96 -15.54 -4.29
N VAL A 272 4.67 -14.57 -5.14
CA VAL A 272 4.68 -14.79 -6.59
C VAL A 272 6.07 -15.24 -7.04
N PRO A 273 6.21 -16.37 -7.76
CA PRO A 273 7.49 -16.89 -8.23
C PRO A 273 8.27 -15.88 -9.09
N ARG A 274 9.60 -15.91 -9.00
CA ARG A 274 10.48 -14.96 -9.70
C ARG A 274 10.24 -14.92 -11.21
N HIS A 275 10.06 -16.07 -11.84
CA HIS A 275 9.81 -16.16 -13.29
C HIS A 275 8.46 -15.52 -13.68
N ARG A 276 7.39 -15.72 -12.88
CA ARG A 276 6.08 -15.08 -13.09
C ARG A 276 6.18 -13.55 -12.91
N ARG A 277 6.91 -13.07 -11.89
CA ARG A 277 7.18 -11.65 -11.69
C ARG A 277 7.94 -11.04 -12.90
N ALA A 278 8.97 -11.74 -13.41
CA ALA A 278 9.73 -11.29 -14.56
C ALA A 278 8.84 -11.24 -15.83
N ALA A 279 7.98 -12.22 -16.05
CA ALA A 279 7.05 -12.24 -17.20
C ALA A 279 6.04 -11.08 -17.13
N ILE A 280 5.44 -10.82 -15.95
CA ILE A 280 4.54 -9.68 -15.74
C ILE A 280 5.27 -8.38 -16.04
N PHE A 281 6.46 -8.18 -15.49
CA PHE A 281 7.25 -6.97 -15.70
C PHE A 281 7.59 -6.78 -17.19
N ALA A 282 8.09 -7.80 -17.86
CA ALA A 282 8.46 -7.73 -19.28
C ALA A 282 7.26 -7.36 -20.19
N ARG A 283 6.10 -7.96 -19.96
CA ARG A 283 4.86 -7.64 -20.68
C ARG A 283 4.46 -6.18 -20.52
N HIS A 284 4.46 -5.66 -19.30
CA HIS A 284 4.08 -4.27 -19.02
C HIS A 284 5.17 -3.27 -19.41
N MET A 285 6.44 -3.67 -19.49
CA MET A 285 7.52 -2.81 -19.99
C MET A 285 7.34 -2.48 -21.49
N LEU A 286 6.89 -3.43 -22.31
CA LEU A 286 6.58 -3.17 -23.71
C LEU A 286 5.44 -2.14 -23.83
N ALA A 287 4.38 -2.30 -23.02
CA ALA A 287 3.26 -1.35 -22.98
C ALA A 287 3.70 0.06 -22.50
N ALA A 288 4.52 0.13 -21.43
CA ALA A 288 5.07 1.39 -20.92
C ALA A 288 5.93 2.12 -21.97
N SER A 289 6.75 1.37 -22.69
CA SER A 289 7.60 1.92 -23.77
C SER A 289 6.76 2.47 -24.93
N ALA A 290 5.67 1.79 -25.29
CA ALA A 290 4.75 2.24 -26.35
C ALA A 290 3.99 3.52 -25.90
N ALA A 291 3.45 3.55 -24.69
CA ALA A 291 2.74 4.70 -24.11
C ALA A 291 3.65 5.92 -24.01
N GLY A 292 4.88 5.77 -23.52
CA GLY A 292 5.85 6.86 -23.41
C GLY A 292 6.31 7.44 -24.76
N ARG A 293 6.31 6.62 -25.84
CA ARG A 293 6.54 7.12 -27.20
C ARG A 293 5.36 7.92 -27.74
N ALA A 294 4.14 7.47 -27.47
CA ALA A 294 2.92 8.15 -27.90
C ALA A 294 2.77 9.53 -27.20
N GLU A 295 3.10 9.60 -25.92
CA GLU A 295 3.03 10.84 -25.14
C GLU A 295 4.06 11.90 -25.62
N ARG A 296 5.28 11.47 -25.98
CA ARG A 296 6.31 12.37 -26.56
C ARG A 296 5.96 12.90 -27.95
N ARG A 297 5.11 12.22 -28.69
CA ARG A 297 4.65 12.63 -30.03
C ARG A 297 3.46 13.58 -30.02
N ARG A 298 2.83 13.82 -28.86
CA ARG A 298 1.75 14.82 -28.74
C ARG A 298 2.34 16.22 -28.84
N PRO A 299 1.76 17.12 -29.68
CA PRO A 299 2.20 18.51 -29.80
C PRO A 299 2.11 19.22 -28.44
N ALA A 300 3.06 20.12 -28.17
CA ALA A 300 3.21 20.83 -26.88
C ALA A 300 2.02 21.75 -26.47
N GLY A 301 0.93 21.76 -27.23
CA GLY A 301 -0.27 22.59 -26.96
C GLY A 301 -1.42 21.85 -26.23
N VAL A 302 -1.24 20.63 -25.79
CA VAL A 302 -2.25 19.78 -25.13
C VAL A 302 -1.71 19.20 -23.80
N ARG A 303 -0.79 19.92 -23.14
CA ARG A 303 -0.31 19.59 -21.79
C ARG A 303 -1.07 20.38 -20.75
#